data_983f4067ece6c47e2e7f3a6fa5f0063e
#
_entry.id   983f4067ece6c47e2e7f3a6fa5f0063e
#
_cell.length_a   1.000
_cell.length_b   1.000
_cell.length_c   1.000
_cell.angle_alpha   90.00
_cell.angle_beta   90.00
_cell.angle_gamma   90.00
#
_symmetry.space_group_name_H-M   'P 1'
#
loop_
_entity.id
_entity.type
_entity.pdbx_description
1 polymer ?
#
loop_
_entity_poly.entity_id
_entity_poly.type
_entity_poly.pdbx_seq_one_letter_code
_entity_poly.pdbx_strand_id
1 'polypeptide(L)' 'MAKDAVIEIEVIVVDALPNAMFTVDIGNGQTILAHISGKLRMNFIKILPGDKVTVQMSPYDLTRGRITWRSK' A
#
# COMPACT_ATOMS: atom_id res chain seq x y z
N MET A 1 -15.26 -20.33 -7.50
CA MET A 1 -14.28 -20.06 -7.55
C MET A 1 -13.85 -19.29 -6.58
N ALA A 2 -13.03 -19.51 -6.03
CA ALA A 2 -12.60 -18.81 -5.00
C ALA A 2 -12.02 -17.59 -5.46
N LYS A 3 -12.51 -16.51 -5.04
CA LYS A 3 -11.93 -15.44 -5.35
C LYS A 3 -10.89 -15.24 -4.45
N ASP A 4 -9.85 -14.64 -4.78
CA ASP A 4 -8.80 -14.33 -3.91
C ASP A 4 -9.33 -13.39 -2.90
N ALA A 5 -9.33 -13.77 -1.70
CA ALA A 5 -9.72 -12.88 -0.64
C ALA A 5 -8.58 -11.92 -0.41
N VAL A 6 -8.80 -10.66 -0.64
CA VAL A 6 -7.77 -9.68 -0.35
C VAL A 6 -8.24 -8.83 0.81
N ILE A 7 -7.29 -8.39 1.62
CA ILE A 7 -7.55 -7.53 2.75
C ILE A 7 -7.22 -6.12 2.31
N GLU A 8 -8.20 -5.25 2.40
CA GLU A 8 -8.00 -3.85 2.03
C GLU A 8 -8.05 -3.02 3.28
N ILE A 9 -7.01 -2.27 3.56
CA ILE A 9 -6.98 -1.42 4.73
C ILE A 9 -6.40 -0.06 4.37
N GLU A 10 -6.75 0.91 5.16
CA GLU A 10 -6.21 2.25 5.02
C GLU A 10 -5.02 2.36 5.92
N VAL A 11 -3.91 2.83 5.39
CA VAL A 11 -2.67 2.93 6.14
C VAL A 11 -2.01 4.27 5.85
N ILE A 12 -1.04 4.62 6.67
CA ILE A 12 -0.30 5.87 6.50
C ILE A 12 1.08 5.53 5.95
N VAL A 13 1.49 6.25 4.92
CA VAL A 13 2.82 6.08 4.37
C VAL A 13 3.83 6.65 5.34
N VAL A 14 4.81 5.86 5.72
CA VAL A 14 5.84 6.27 6.66
C VAL A 14 7.05 6.79 5.91
N ASP A 15 7.41 6.14 4.83
CA ASP A 15 8.62 6.49 4.11
C ASP A 15 8.46 6.14 2.64
N ALA A 16 9.14 6.86 1.79
CA ALA A 16 9.15 6.60 0.37
C ALA A 16 10.51 6.04 0.00
N LEU A 17 10.50 4.89 -0.62
CA LEU A 17 11.73 4.20 -1.01
C LEU A 17 11.90 4.27 -2.52
N PRO A 18 13.09 3.95 -3.01
CA PRO A 18 13.29 3.90 -4.44
C PRO A 18 12.44 2.81 -5.09
N ASN A 19 12.33 2.85 -6.40
CA ASN A 19 11.62 1.83 -7.17
C ASN A 19 10.13 1.78 -6.88
N ALA A 20 9.55 2.91 -6.55
CA ALA A 20 8.12 3.01 -6.32
C ALA A 20 7.66 2.13 -5.17
N MET A 21 8.52 1.95 -4.18
CA MET A 21 8.19 1.20 -2.98
C MET A 21 7.97 2.16 -1.83
N PHE A 22 7.16 1.75 -0.90
CA PHE A 22 6.83 2.59 0.24
C PHE A 22 6.75 1.74 1.48
N THR A 23 7.12 2.33 2.61
CA THR A 23 6.89 1.70 3.90
C THR A 23 5.63 2.30 4.46
N VAL A 24 4.67 1.46 4.83
CA VAL A 24 3.41 1.94 5.36
C VAL A 24 3.19 1.36 6.74
N ASP A 25 2.49 2.13 7.57
CA ASP A 25 2.21 1.72 8.94
C ASP A 25 0.80 1.14 8.97
N ILE A 26 0.70 -0.13 9.28
CA ILE A 26 -0.59 -0.80 9.31
C ILE A 26 -1.23 -0.76 10.70
N GLY A 27 -0.60 -0.07 11.62
CA GLY A 27 -1.11 0.01 12.97
C GLY A 27 -0.31 -0.87 13.91
N ASN A 28 -0.53 -0.72 15.19
CA ASN A 28 0.17 -1.52 16.18
C ASN A 28 1.69 -1.41 16.09
N GLY A 29 2.17 -0.32 15.54
CA GLY A 29 3.60 -0.13 15.44
C GLY A 29 4.28 -1.00 14.40
N GLN A 30 3.50 -1.65 13.53
CA GLN A 30 4.06 -2.50 12.50
C GLN A 30 4.05 -1.82 11.16
N THR A 31 5.08 -2.04 10.39
CA THR A 31 5.15 -1.49 9.04
C THR A 31 5.36 -2.63 8.06
N ILE A 32 4.89 -2.42 6.84
CA ILE A 32 5.11 -3.37 5.77
C ILE A 32 5.56 -2.62 4.54
N LEU A 33 6.06 -3.37 3.57
CA LEU A 33 6.44 -2.77 2.30
C LEU A 33 5.24 -2.78 1.38
N ALA A 34 5.05 -1.70 0.67
CA ALA A 34 3.96 -1.59 -0.31
C ALA A 34 4.51 -1.03 -1.60
N HIS A 35 3.92 -1.43 -2.71
CA HIS A 35 4.31 -0.87 -3.99
C HIS A 35 3.08 -0.27 -4.64
N ILE A 36 3.31 0.62 -5.59
CA ILE A 36 2.22 1.30 -6.26
C ILE A 36 1.68 0.39 -7.34
N SER A 37 0.35 0.31 -7.45
CA SER A 37 -0.25 -0.47 -8.53
C SER A 37 0.07 0.20 -9.86
N GLY A 38 0.03 -0.58 -10.92
CA GLY A 38 0.32 -0.04 -12.24
C GLY A 38 -0.62 1.09 -12.62
N LYS A 39 -1.88 0.99 -12.17
CA LYS A 39 -2.84 2.02 -12.50
C LYS A 39 -2.45 3.35 -11.88
N LEU A 40 -1.98 3.35 -10.64
CA LEU A 40 -1.57 4.58 -10.00
C LEU A 40 -0.32 5.14 -10.64
N ARG A 41 0.58 4.27 -11.05
CA ARG A 41 1.80 4.74 -11.70
C ARG A 41 1.47 5.43 -13.01
N MET A 42 0.52 4.88 -13.74
CA MET A 42 0.15 5.47 -15.02
C MET A 42 -0.49 6.83 -14.85
N ASN A 43 -1.11 7.07 -13.72
CA ASN A 43 -1.73 8.35 -13.47
C ASN A 43 -0.78 9.33 -12.81
N PHE A 44 0.45 8.96 -12.63
CA PHE A 44 1.49 9.83 -12.05
C PHE A 44 1.07 10.36 -10.67
N ILE A 45 0.39 9.55 -9.91
CA ILE A 45 0.00 9.96 -8.58
C ILE A 45 1.22 9.94 -7.68
N LYS A 46 1.48 11.06 -7.03
CA LYS A 46 2.63 11.16 -6.17
C LYS A 46 2.23 10.87 -4.75
N ILE A 47 2.91 9.95 -4.12
CA ILE A 47 2.62 9.57 -2.74
C ILE A 47 3.79 10.01 -1.89
N LEU A 48 3.48 10.71 -0.81
CA LEU A 48 4.51 11.24 0.07
C LEU A 48 4.33 10.69 1.47
N PRO A 49 5.38 10.69 2.29
CA PRO A 49 5.22 10.27 3.67
C PRO A 49 4.14 11.10 4.36
N GLY A 50 3.32 10.44 5.13
CA GLY A 50 2.19 11.06 5.78
C GLY A 50 0.88 10.95 5.04
N ASP A 51 0.94 10.52 3.78
CA ASP A 51 -0.29 10.36 3.00
C ASP A 51 -1.02 9.10 3.44
N LYS A 52 -2.33 9.16 3.37
CA LYS A 52 -3.14 8.01 3.68
C LYS A 52 -3.46 7.29 2.38
N VAL A 53 -3.24 6.01 2.35
CA VAL A 53 -3.46 5.21 1.16
C VAL A 53 -4.20 3.94 1.52
N THR A 54 -4.85 3.35 0.53
CA THR A 54 -5.48 2.06 0.70
C THR A 54 -4.56 1.00 0.12
N VAL A 55 -4.28 0.00 0.92
CA VAL A 55 -3.38 -1.07 0.53
C VAL A 55 -4.14 -2.38 0.50
N GLN A 56 -3.92 -3.16 -0.54
CA GLN A 56 -4.46 -4.50 -0.62
C GLN A 56 -3.36 -5.50 -0.28
N MET A 57 -3.71 -6.44 0.58
CA MET A 57 -2.76 -7.47 0.98
C MET A 57 -3.40 -8.82 0.84
N SER A 58 -2.59 -9.83 0.54
CA SER A 58 -3.05 -11.20 0.54
C SER A 58 -3.08 -11.69 1.99
N PRO A 59 -4.12 -12.42 2.38
CA PRO A 59 -4.11 -13.01 3.72
C PRO A 59 -2.99 -14.01 3.91
N TYR A 60 -2.37 -14.46 2.83
CA TYR A 60 -1.27 -15.39 2.93
C TYR A 60 0.08 -14.69 3.03
N ASP A 61 0.12 -13.38 2.81
CA ASP A 61 1.37 -12.66 2.89
C ASP A 61 1.08 -11.26 3.40
N LEU A 62 1.15 -11.09 4.69
CA LEU A 62 0.83 -9.82 5.30
C LEU A 62 2.03 -8.89 5.43
N THR A 63 3.16 -9.28 4.83
CA THR A 63 4.35 -8.44 4.89
C THR A 63 4.48 -7.53 3.69
N ARG A 64 3.64 -7.72 2.67
CA ARG A 64 3.68 -6.90 1.48
C ARG A 64 2.29 -6.48 1.11
N GLY A 65 2.19 -5.34 0.51
CA GLY A 65 0.91 -4.84 0.06
C GLY A 65 1.05 -4.09 -1.24
N ARG A 66 -0.08 -3.78 -1.85
CA ARG A 66 -0.12 -2.99 -3.06
C ARG A 66 -1.01 -1.80 -2.83
N ILE A 67 -0.48 -0.62 -3.08
CA ILE A 67 -1.25 0.60 -2.94
C ILE A 67 -2.17 0.71 -4.15
N THR A 68 -3.47 0.70 -3.91
CA THR A 68 -4.43 0.75 -5.00
C THR A 68 -5.16 2.08 -5.07
N TRP A 69 -5.08 2.86 -4.01
CA TRP A 69 -5.81 4.12 -3.98
C TRP A 69 -5.12 5.07 -3.02
N ARG A 70 -5.05 6.32 -3.38
CA ARG A 70 -4.50 7.32 -2.50
C ARG A 70 -5.65 8.14 -1.96
N SER A 71 -5.82 8.10 -0.66
CA SER A 71 -6.89 8.82 -0.02
C SER A 71 -6.34 10.16 0.41
N LYS A 72 -7.02 11.20 0.05
CA LYS A 72 -6.47 12.48 0.38
C LYS A 72 -7.03 13.08 1.64
#